data_d330f93fe67b05c71d05a4685775b184
#
_entry.id   d330f93fe67b05c71d05a4685775b184
#
_cell.length_a   1.000
_cell.length_b   1.000
_cell.length_c   1.000
_cell.angle_alpha   90.00
_cell.angle_beta   90.00
_cell.angle_gamma   90.00
#
_symmetry.space_group_name_H-M   'P 1'
#
loop_
_entity.id
_entity.type
_entity.pdbx_description
1 polymer ?
#
loop_
_entity_poly.entity_id
_entity_poly.type
_entity_poly.pdbx_seq_one_letter_code
_entity_poly.pdbx_strand_id
1 'polypeptide(L)'
;MKKLLSLFLTLTMIFSLAACGTQADTESSSESTSASQQSTESAESSDELPASEENSAESTRPVETGVFDLENGTVMLNSGYEMPIIGLGTFRLSDSECENSVYHALLYGGRLIDTARIYGNEEAVGRAIQRAIDEGICTREEIFVTTKMWTSDYEDGDAAIDASLERLGLDYIDLMILHHSQPSNDVEAYQAMERAVADGKLRSIGLSNYYDPEDFDRLVEATTIVPALLQNETHLYHQSREMKEHIAQYGTVMESWFPLGGRGQTQILFDDPTIVSIAEAHDKTSAQIILRWHLQAGNIAIPGSSNPDHILENLSIFDFSLSDEEMENLTALDRKERFADY
;
A
#
# COMPACT_ATOMS: atom_id res chain seq x y z
N MET A 1 24.37 -5.45 -54.16
CA MET A 1 23.68 -6.20 -55.23
C MET A 1 22.95 -7.37 -54.64
N LYS A 2 21.68 -7.57 -55.04
CA LYS A 2 20.64 -8.58 -54.69
C LYS A 2 19.76 -8.18 -53.48
N LYS A 3 18.70 -7.61 -53.76
CA LYS A 3 17.25 -7.65 -53.89
C LYS A 3 16.64 -9.03 -53.70
N LEU A 4 15.52 -9.03 -52.98
CA LEU A 4 14.28 -9.83 -53.07
C LEU A 4 13.79 -10.20 -51.63
N LEU A 5 12.54 -10.29 -51.30
CA LEU A 5 11.24 -9.97 -51.95
C LEU A 5 10.18 -10.03 -50.84
N SER A 6 9.25 -9.14 -50.92
CA SER A 6 8.00 -9.04 -50.17
C SER A 6 7.10 -10.26 -50.33
N LEU A 7 6.40 -10.70 -49.27
CA LEU A 7 5.19 -11.49 -49.43
C LEU A 7 4.11 -10.99 -48.47
N PHE A 8 3.13 -10.25 -49.00
CA PHE A 8 1.86 -9.92 -48.40
C PHE A 8 0.95 -11.17 -48.40
N LEU A 9 0.34 -11.49 -47.28
CA LEU A 9 -0.81 -12.39 -47.26
C LEU A 9 -1.97 -11.69 -46.54
N THR A 10 -2.90 -11.17 -47.36
CA THR A 10 -4.21 -10.70 -46.97
C THR A 10 -5.16 -11.86 -46.78
N LEU A 11 -5.78 -11.97 -45.62
CA LEU A 11 -6.90 -12.90 -45.40
C LEU A 11 -8.14 -12.09 -45.03
N THR A 12 -9.06 -12.02 -45.97
CA THR A 12 -10.42 -11.50 -45.87
C THR A 12 -11.30 -12.46 -45.07
N MET A 13 -12.00 -11.95 -44.06
CA MET A 13 -13.05 -12.67 -43.38
C MET A 13 -14.43 -12.09 -43.70
N ILE A 14 -15.29 -12.97 -44.08
CA ILE A 14 -16.65 -12.80 -44.57
C ILE A 14 -17.61 -12.63 -43.37
N PHE A 15 -18.49 -11.63 -43.51
CA PHE A 15 -19.66 -11.40 -42.65
C PHE A 15 -20.73 -12.48 -42.90
N SER A 16 -21.37 -12.94 -41.86
CA SER A 16 -22.70 -13.57 -41.94
C SER A 16 -23.63 -12.95 -40.90
N LEU A 17 -24.56 -12.14 -41.37
CA LEU A 17 -25.77 -11.73 -40.67
C LEU A 17 -26.81 -12.87 -40.70
N ALA A 18 -27.45 -13.09 -39.57
CA ALA A 18 -28.77 -13.68 -39.57
C ALA A 18 -29.65 -12.93 -38.54
N ALA A 19 -30.71 -12.37 -39.04
CA ALA A 19 -31.74 -11.58 -38.33
C ALA A 19 -33.02 -12.40 -38.17
N CYS A 20 -33.94 -11.85 -37.36
CA CYS A 20 -35.35 -12.17 -37.18
C CYS A 20 -35.68 -13.19 -36.08
N GLY A 21 -36.69 -12.97 -35.28
CA GLY A 21 -37.81 -12.03 -35.21
C GLY A 21 -38.66 -12.22 -33.95
N THR A 22 -39.20 -11.14 -33.59
CA THR A 22 -40.47 -10.70 -33.01
C THR A 22 -41.50 -11.64 -32.43
N GLN A 23 -42.12 -11.14 -31.38
CA GLN A 23 -43.52 -11.02 -30.92
C GLN A 23 -43.80 -11.78 -29.61
N ALA A 24 -44.17 -11.13 -28.53
CA ALA A 24 -45.25 -10.24 -28.12
C ALA A 24 -46.44 -10.97 -27.46
N ASP A 25 -46.92 -10.33 -26.39
CA ASP A 25 -48.27 -10.41 -25.73
C ASP A 25 -48.55 -11.62 -24.82
N THR A 26 -49.15 -11.52 -23.67
CA THR A 26 -50.20 -10.64 -23.09
C THR A 26 -50.38 -10.95 -21.61
N GLU A 27 -50.69 -9.90 -20.86
CA GLU A 27 -51.54 -9.70 -19.70
C GLU A 27 -52.26 -10.89 -19.01
N SER A 28 -52.35 -10.85 -17.67
CA SER A 28 -53.57 -10.68 -16.90
C SER A 28 -53.39 -10.91 -15.39
N SER A 29 -53.46 -9.87 -14.63
CA SER A 29 -54.34 -9.48 -13.52
C SER A 29 -55.11 -10.56 -12.73
N SER A 30 -55.08 -10.41 -11.39
CA SER A 30 -56.16 -10.25 -10.42
C SER A 30 -55.68 -10.61 -9.02
N GLU A 31 -55.60 -9.65 -8.07
CA GLU A 31 -56.61 -9.33 -7.05
C GLU A 31 -57.11 -10.57 -6.28
N SER A 32 -57.12 -10.65 -5.00
CA SER A 32 -57.57 -9.81 -3.91
C SER A 32 -57.68 -10.61 -2.59
N THR A 33 -57.61 -9.86 -1.54
CA THR A 33 -58.38 -9.82 -0.26
C THR A 33 -58.00 -10.81 0.83
N SER A 34 -57.48 -10.30 1.96
CA SER A 34 -58.13 -9.65 3.11
C SER A 34 -58.66 -10.58 4.22
N ALA A 35 -58.40 -10.14 5.43
CA ALA A 35 -59.08 -10.33 6.72
C ALA A 35 -58.45 -11.39 7.65
N SER A 36 -57.84 -11.00 8.77
CA SER A 36 -58.26 -10.37 10.04
C SER A 36 -58.83 -11.35 11.08
N GLN A 37 -58.40 -11.06 12.31
CA GLN A 37 -58.93 -11.39 13.64
C GLN A 37 -58.25 -12.54 14.38
N GLN A 38 -57.56 -12.28 15.46
CA GLN A 38 -57.81 -11.73 16.79
C GLN A 38 -58.04 -12.82 17.85
N SER A 39 -57.19 -12.68 18.90
CA SER A 39 -57.35 -12.94 20.33
C SER A 39 -57.48 -14.42 20.79
N THR A 40 -56.77 -14.85 21.81
CA THR A 40 -56.86 -14.51 23.24
C THR A 40 -55.79 -15.22 24.06
N GLU A 41 -55.22 -14.49 25.02
CA GLU A 41 -54.86 -14.80 26.39
C GLU A 41 -54.82 -16.26 26.91
N SER A 42 -53.71 -16.67 27.56
CA SER A 42 -53.60 -16.93 28.99
C SER A 42 -52.28 -17.57 29.40
N ALA A 43 -51.55 -16.87 30.24
CA ALA A 43 -51.00 -17.19 31.56
C ALA A 43 -50.00 -18.34 31.78
N GLU A 44 -48.85 -17.86 32.31
CA GLU A 44 -48.02 -18.42 33.37
C GLU A 44 -47.42 -19.83 33.23
N SER A 45 -46.08 -19.85 33.16
CA SER A 45 -45.24 -20.45 34.19
C SER A 45 -43.76 -20.08 34.00
N SER A 46 -43.21 -19.55 35.06
CA SER A 46 -41.80 -19.27 35.32
C SER A 46 -40.93 -20.52 35.29
N ASP A 47 -39.78 -20.44 34.57
CA ASP A 47 -38.55 -21.12 34.99
C ASP A 47 -37.36 -20.29 34.50
N GLU A 48 -36.73 -19.66 35.51
CA GLU A 48 -35.45 -18.99 35.35
C GLU A 48 -34.34 -20.02 35.17
N LEU A 49 -33.61 -19.93 34.06
CA LEU A 49 -32.27 -20.47 33.95
C LEU A 49 -31.28 -19.30 33.80
N PRO A 50 -30.15 -19.34 34.51
CA PRO A 50 -29.24 -18.20 34.60
C PRO A 50 -28.54 -17.97 33.28
N ALA A 51 -28.58 -16.74 32.78
CA ALA A 51 -27.74 -16.23 31.73
C ALA A 51 -26.28 -16.35 32.17
N SER A 52 -25.50 -17.17 31.49
CA SER A 52 -24.05 -17.12 31.54
C SER A 52 -23.61 -15.84 30.85
N GLU A 53 -23.26 -14.83 31.63
CA GLU A 53 -22.45 -13.72 31.17
C GLU A 53 -21.07 -14.27 30.77
N GLU A 54 -20.89 -14.56 29.49
CA GLU A 54 -19.56 -14.62 28.90
C GLU A 54 -19.00 -13.20 28.87
N ASN A 55 -18.31 -12.88 29.96
CA ASN A 55 -17.50 -11.71 30.11
C ASN A 55 -16.25 -11.91 29.24
N SER A 56 -16.34 -11.60 27.94
CA SER A 56 -15.17 -11.43 27.09
C SER A 56 -14.46 -10.16 27.53
N ALA A 57 -13.67 -10.28 28.60
CA ALA A 57 -12.63 -9.29 28.91
C ALA A 57 -11.61 -9.36 27.78
N GLU A 58 -11.86 -8.60 26.71
CA GLU A 58 -10.86 -8.27 25.71
C GLU A 58 -9.70 -7.62 26.45
N SER A 59 -8.58 -8.32 26.49
CA SER A 59 -7.35 -7.89 27.15
C SER A 59 -6.89 -6.58 26.51
N THR A 60 -7.19 -5.45 27.13
CA THR A 60 -6.64 -4.14 26.77
C THR A 60 -5.17 -4.06 27.18
N ARG A 61 -4.30 -4.87 26.55
CA ARG A 61 -2.88 -4.52 26.52
C ARG A 61 -2.75 -3.28 25.64
N PRO A 62 -1.92 -2.30 26.04
CA PRO A 62 -1.56 -1.22 25.12
C PRO A 62 -1.00 -1.87 23.85
N VAL A 63 -1.56 -1.54 22.70
CA VAL A 63 -1.00 -2.01 21.43
C VAL A 63 0.36 -1.33 21.28
N GLU A 64 1.44 -2.11 21.27
CA GLU A 64 2.79 -1.60 21.05
C GLU A 64 2.89 -1.11 19.60
N THR A 65 3.10 0.18 19.42
CA THR A 65 3.28 0.80 18.10
C THR A 65 4.70 0.57 17.59
N GLY A 66 4.86 0.47 16.26
CA GLY A 66 6.18 0.27 15.62
C GLY A 66 6.75 -1.15 15.74
N VAL A 67 6.01 -2.11 16.31
CA VAL A 67 6.41 -3.52 16.37
C VAL A 67 5.94 -4.22 15.10
N PHE A 68 6.88 -4.82 14.38
CA PHE A 68 6.61 -5.55 13.14
C PHE A 68 6.14 -6.97 13.44
N ASP A 69 4.93 -7.30 13.01
CA ASP A 69 4.39 -8.66 13.02
C ASP A 69 4.79 -9.36 11.71
N LEU A 70 5.86 -10.15 11.77
CA LEU A 70 6.36 -10.88 10.60
C LEU A 70 5.52 -12.12 10.25
N GLU A 71 4.63 -12.55 11.12
CA GLU A 71 3.70 -13.66 10.87
C GLU A 71 2.49 -13.17 10.06
N ASN A 72 1.90 -12.05 10.47
CA ASN A 72 0.75 -11.43 9.79
C ASN A 72 1.17 -10.45 8.68
N GLY A 73 2.45 -10.05 8.62
CA GLY A 73 2.96 -9.14 7.60
C GLY A 73 2.53 -7.70 7.79
N THR A 74 2.38 -7.25 9.05
CA THR A 74 1.85 -5.92 9.39
C THR A 74 2.66 -5.20 10.45
N VAL A 75 2.41 -3.90 10.61
CA VAL A 75 2.92 -3.07 11.70
C VAL A 75 1.83 -2.12 12.18
N MET A 76 1.70 -1.96 13.50
CA MET A 76 0.79 -0.98 14.08
C MET A 76 1.45 0.41 14.09
N LEU A 77 0.87 1.36 13.36
CA LEU A 77 1.32 2.75 13.33
C LEU A 77 0.94 3.48 14.63
N ASN A 78 1.66 4.57 14.95
CA ASN A 78 1.33 5.43 16.10
C ASN A 78 -0.02 6.14 15.96
N SER A 79 -0.59 6.19 14.76
CA SER A 79 -1.96 6.64 14.47
C SER A 79 -3.05 5.66 14.89
N GLY A 80 -2.69 4.42 15.27
CA GLY A 80 -3.61 3.35 15.65
C GLY A 80 -4.14 2.52 14.48
N TYR A 81 -3.66 2.74 13.26
CA TYR A 81 -3.99 1.93 12.09
C TYR A 81 -2.90 0.91 11.79
N GLU A 82 -3.32 -0.29 11.42
CA GLU A 82 -2.42 -1.36 11.00
C GLU A 82 -2.05 -1.18 9.53
N MET A 83 -0.76 -1.31 9.20
CA MET A 83 -0.21 -1.13 7.85
C MET A 83 0.54 -2.39 7.41
N PRO A 84 0.31 -2.91 6.17
CA PRO A 84 1.13 -3.99 5.63
C PRO A 84 2.60 -3.58 5.48
N ILE A 85 3.54 -4.50 5.74
CA ILE A 85 4.98 -4.21 5.72
C ILE A 85 5.66 -4.45 4.37
N ILE A 86 4.92 -4.96 3.39
CA ILE A 86 5.35 -5.11 1.99
C ILE A 86 4.27 -4.60 1.05
N GLY A 87 4.64 -3.82 0.05
CA GLY A 87 3.70 -3.24 -0.90
C GLY A 87 4.24 -3.10 -2.32
N LEU A 88 3.48 -2.40 -3.16
CA LEU A 88 3.87 -2.03 -4.51
C LEU A 88 4.07 -0.52 -4.62
N GLY A 89 5.28 -0.09 -5.01
CA GLY A 89 5.56 1.29 -5.42
C GLY A 89 5.24 1.51 -6.90
N THR A 90 4.59 2.63 -7.21
CA THR A 90 4.14 2.95 -8.59
C THR A 90 5.00 4.00 -9.29
N PHE A 91 6.11 4.44 -8.70
CA PHE A 91 6.99 5.44 -9.30
C PHE A 91 7.48 5.03 -10.68
N ARG A 92 7.37 5.94 -11.66
CA ARG A 92 7.77 5.75 -13.07
C ARG A 92 7.01 4.64 -13.83
N LEU A 93 5.90 4.16 -13.35
CA LEU A 93 4.98 3.36 -14.14
C LEU A 93 4.12 4.30 -14.98
N SER A 94 3.98 4.01 -16.26
CA SER A 94 2.97 4.65 -17.12
C SER A 94 1.57 4.32 -16.62
N ASP A 95 0.57 5.07 -17.06
CA ASP A 95 -0.82 4.88 -16.65
C ASP A 95 -1.29 3.42 -16.79
N SER A 96 -1.05 2.80 -17.95
CA SER A 96 -1.43 1.41 -18.20
C SER A 96 -0.58 0.38 -17.43
N GLU A 97 0.73 0.63 -17.25
CA GLU A 97 1.58 -0.23 -16.42
C GLU A 97 1.14 -0.16 -14.96
N CYS A 98 0.83 1.06 -14.47
CA CYS A 98 0.39 1.28 -13.10
C CYS A 98 -0.91 0.54 -12.79
N GLU A 99 -1.96 0.74 -13.63
CA GLU A 99 -3.24 0.05 -13.46
C GLU A 99 -3.07 -1.48 -13.45
N ASN A 100 -2.27 -2.01 -14.38
CA ASN A 100 -2.02 -3.44 -14.48
C ASN A 100 -1.21 -3.98 -13.28
N SER A 101 -0.19 -3.24 -12.83
CA SER A 101 0.67 -3.64 -11.72
C SER A 101 -0.07 -3.64 -10.39
N VAL A 102 -0.86 -2.58 -10.12
CA VAL A 102 -1.69 -2.48 -8.92
C VAL A 102 -2.73 -3.60 -8.89
N TYR A 103 -3.41 -3.85 -10.02
CA TYR A 103 -4.36 -4.95 -10.11
C TYR A 103 -3.71 -6.31 -9.80
N HIS A 104 -2.53 -6.60 -10.37
CA HIS A 104 -1.83 -7.86 -10.08
C HIS A 104 -1.33 -7.94 -8.64
N ALA A 105 -0.85 -6.83 -8.07
CA ALA A 105 -0.48 -6.81 -6.66
C ALA A 105 -1.67 -7.21 -5.76
N LEU A 106 -2.85 -6.62 -5.99
CA LEU A 106 -4.08 -6.96 -5.25
C LEU A 106 -4.51 -8.41 -5.49
N LEU A 107 -4.46 -8.88 -6.74
CA LEU A 107 -4.78 -10.26 -7.14
C LEU A 107 -3.88 -11.29 -6.43
N TYR A 108 -2.60 -10.97 -6.23
CA TYR A 108 -1.63 -11.83 -5.55
C TYR A 108 -1.62 -11.69 -4.02
N GLY A 109 -2.56 -10.94 -3.45
CA GLY A 109 -2.71 -10.79 -2.01
C GLY A 109 -1.95 -9.60 -1.41
N GLY A 110 -1.28 -8.77 -2.22
CA GLY A 110 -0.73 -7.50 -1.78
C GLY A 110 -1.84 -6.56 -1.31
N ARG A 111 -1.57 -5.77 -0.28
CA ARG A 111 -2.58 -4.86 0.30
C ARG A 111 -2.04 -3.45 0.55
N LEU A 112 -0.78 -3.17 0.27
CA LEU A 112 -0.17 -1.83 0.35
C LEU A 112 0.17 -1.35 -1.05
N ILE A 113 -0.36 -0.17 -1.42
CA ILE A 113 -0.11 0.50 -2.70
C ILE A 113 0.44 1.90 -2.40
N ASP A 114 1.64 2.19 -2.89
CA ASP A 114 2.29 3.49 -2.77
C ASP A 114 2.31 4.22 -4.11
N THR A 115 1.75 5.43 -4.12
CA THR A 115 1.78 6.35 -5.25
C THR A 115 2.17 7.77 -4.80
N ALA A 116 2.05 8.75 -5.68
CA ALA A 116 2.23 10.16 -5.37
C ALA A 116 1.58 11.06 -6.43
N ARG A 117 1.19 12.26 -6.00
CA ARG A 117 0.68 13.31 -6.90
C ARG A 117 1.57 13.53 -8.14
N ILE A 118 2.88 13.64 -7.93
CA ILE A 118 3.84 13.94 -9.00
C ILE A 118 4.06 12.77 -9.98
N TYR A 119 3.67 11.53 -9.61
CA TYR A 119 3.81 10.39 -10.51
C TYR A 119 2.82 10.43 -11.66
N GLY A 120 1.70 11.16 -11.50
CA GLY A 120 0.67 11.35 -12.53
C GLY A 120 -0.14 10.09 -12.81
N ASN A 121 -0.16 9.14 -11.89
CA ASN A 121 -0.83 7.84 -12.07
C ASN A 121 -1.82 7.48 -10.94
N GLU A 122 -2.22 8.45 -10.10
CA GLU A 122 -3.23 8.24 -9.05
C GLU A 122 -4.56 7.74 -9.60
N GLU A 123 -5.00 8.24 -10.78
CA GLU A 123 -6.23 7.76 -11.44
C GLU A 123 -6.12 6.28 -11.85
N ALA A 124 -4.95 5.85 -12.32
CA ALA A 124 -4.71 4.45 -12.67
C ALA A 124 -4.73 3.54 -11.44
N VAL A 125 -4.17 4.01 -10.31
CA VAL A 125 -4.28 3.33 -9.01
C VAL A 125 -5.75 3.18 -8.62
N GLY A 126 -6.54 4.25 -8.68
CA GLY A 126 -7.96 4.23 -8.36
C GLY A 126 -8.76 3.25 -9.22
N ARG A 127 -8.54 3.25 -10.54
CA ARG A 127 -9.21 2.29 -11.46
C ARG A 127 -8.86 0.84 -11.14
N ALA A 128 -7.60 0.56 -10.83
CA ALA A 128 -7.17 -0.81 -10.48
C ALA A 128 -7.78 -1.29 -9.16
N ILE A 129 -7.84 -0.41 -8.15
CA ILE A 129 -8.50 -0.69 -6.86
C ILE A 129 -9.99 -0.96 -7.08
N GLN A 130 -10.69 -0.08 -7.79
CA GLN A 130 -12.11 -0.25 -8.06
C GLN A 130 -12.39 -1.57 -8.80
N ARG A 131 -11.57 -1.88 -9.81
CA ARG A 131 -11.67 -3.14 -10.53
C ARG A 131 -11.50 -4.36 -9.61
N ALA A 132 -10.51 -4.34 -8.73
CA ALA A 132 -10.27 -5.44 -7.80
C ALA A 132 -11.44 -5.64 -6.82
N ILE A 133 -12.06 -4.53 -6.37
CA ILE A 133 -13.25 -4.56 -5.51
C ILE A 133 -14.46 -5.10 -6.29
N ASP A 134 -14.70 -4.63 -7.50
CA ASP A 134 -15.82 -5.07 -8.35
C ASP A 134 -15.73 -6.56 -8.70
N GLU A 135 -14.52 -7.09 -8.86
CA GLU A 135 -14.24 -8.52 -9.10
C GLU A 135 -14.24 -9.36 -7.80
N GLY A 136 -14.41 -8.74 -6.62
CA GLY A 136 -14.47 -9.42 -5.33
C GLY A 136 -13.13 -9.99 -4.85
N ILE A 137 -12.02 -9.43 -5.32
CA ILE A 137 -10.66 -9.83 -4.90
C ILE A 137 -10.36 -9.34 -3.48
N CYS A 138 -10.83 -8.13 -3.14
CA CYS A 138 -10.67 -7.50 -1.84
C CYS A 138 -11.73 -6.43 -1.62
N THR A 139 -11.85 -5.94 -0.37
CA THR A 139 -12.66 -4.77 -0.03
C THR A 139 -11.76 -3.53 0.11
N ARG A 140 -12.35 -2.32 0.16
CA ARG A 140 -11.57 -1.08 0.35
C ARG A 140 -10.85 -1.06 1.69
N GLU A 141 -11.46 -1.60 2.71
CA GLU A 141 -10.93 -1.64 4.09
C GLU A 141 -9.69 -2.53 4.23
N GLU A 142 -9.54 -3.52 3.34
CA GLU A 142 -8.36 -4.40 3.30
C GLU A 142 -7.16 -3.76 2.60
N ILE A 143 -7.36 -2.66 1.86
CA ILE A 143 -6.30 -2.00 1.09
C ILE A 143 -5.77 -0.80 1.85
N PHE A 144 -4.45 -0.70 1.97
CA PHE A 144 -3.75 0.45 2.50
C PHE A 144 -3.15 1.27 1.34
N VAL A 145 -3.63 2.49 1.15
CA VAL A 145 -3.20 3.37 0.06
C VAL A 145 -2.38 4.52 0.62
N THR A 146 -1.14 4.64 0.14
CA THR A 146 -0.26 5.78 0.41
C THR A 146 -0.18 6.67 -0.82
N THR A 147 -0.35 7.98 -0.64
CA THR A 147 0.01 8.99 -1.64
C THR A 147 0.80 10.13 -1.01
N LYS A 148 1.36 11.02 -1.85
CA LYS A 148 2.29 12.05 -1.40
C LYS A 148 1.89 13.41 -1.96
N MET A 149 1.84 14.42 -1.09
CA MET A 149 1.67 15.81 -1.50
C MET A 149 3.00 16.32 -2.06
N TRP A 150 2.98 16.90 -3.26
CA TRP A 150 4.17 17.47 -3.87
C TRP A 150 4.43 18.90 -3.38
N THR A 151 5.68 19.32 -3.36
CA THR A 151 6.11 20.60 -2.79
C THR A 151 5.43 21.82 -3.41
N SER A 152 5.03 21.78 -4.68
CA SER A 152 4.27 22.88 -5.32
C SER A 152 2.86 23.05 -4.77
N ASP A 153 2.35 22.05 -4.07
CA ASP A 153 0.97 22.00 -3.58
C ASP A 153 0.90 22.35 -2.07
N TYR A 154 2.05 22.59 -1.41
CA TYR A 154 2.14 22.87 0.02
C TYR A 154 1.44 24.17 0.44
N GLU A 155 1.35 25.17 -0.45
CA GLU A 155 0.68 26.43 -0.18
C GLU A 155 -0.86 26.31 -0.11
N ASP A 156 -1.43 25.22 -0.68
CA ASP A 156 -2.87 24.94 -0.64
C ASP A 156 -3.08 23.44 -0.37
N GLY A 157 -2.64 23.00 0.81
CA GLY A 157 -2.66 21.60 1.19
C GLY A 157 -4.07 21.01 1.26
N ASP A 158 -5.07 21.78 1.68
CA ASP A 158 -6.46 21.30 1.73
C ASP A 158 -6.99 20.97 0.32
N ALA A 159 -6.77 21.85 -0.66
CA ALA A 159 -7.14 21.58 -2.06
C ALA A 159 -6.33 20.42 -2.67
N ALA A 160 -5.06 20.27 -2.30
CA ALA A 160 -4.22 19.18 -2.77
C ALA A 160 -4.72 17.81 -2.28
N ILE A 161 -5.18 17.73 -1.03
CA ILE A 161 -5.78 16.51 -0.46
C ILE A 161 -7.06 16.14 -1.20
N ASP A 162 -7.98 17.10 -1.39
CA ASP A 162 -9.23 16.88 -2.10
C ASP A 162 -9.00 16.44 -3.54
N ALA A 163 -8.03 17.03 -4.23
CA ALA A 163 -7.67 16.65 -5.58
C ALA A 163 -7.05 15.25 -5.66
N SER A 164 -6.29 14.79 -4.65
CA SER A 164 -5.78 13.41 -4.61
C SER A 164 -6.90 12.40 -4.36
N LEU A 165 -7.84 12.71 -3.46
CA LEU A 165 -9.04 11.89 -3.24
C LEU A 165 -9.86 11.73 -4.52
N GLU A 166 -10.07 12.84 -5.27
CA GLU A 166 -10.78 12.83 -6.55
C GLU A 166 -10.08 11.96 -7.60
N ARG A 167 -8.75 12.12 -7.77
CA ARG A 167 -7.98 11.30 -8.74
C ARG A 167 -7.96 9.83 -8.38
N LEU A 168 -7.80 9.49 -7.10
CA LEU A 168 -7.85 8.12 -6.61
C LEU A 168 -9.27 7.54 -6.64
N GLY A 169 -10.31 8.39 -6.67
CA GLY A 169 -11.70 7.96 -6.58
C GLY A 169 -12.05 7.29 -5.24
N LEU A 170 -11.41 7.75 -4.16
CA LEU A 170 -11.55 7.17 -2.82
C LEU A 170 -12.22 8.16 -1.86
N ASP A 171 -12.98 7.65 -0.90
CA ASP A 171 -13.60 8.45 0.16
C ASP A 171 -12.59 8.85 1.24
N TYR A 172 -11.54 8.09 1.43
CA TYR A 172 -10.42 8.38 2.35
C TYR A 172 -9.10 7.80 1.82
N ILE A 173 -7.98 8.36 2.28
CA ILE A 173 -6.62 7.86 2.04
C ILE A 173 -6.07 7.31 3.37
N ASP A 174 -5.43 6.15 3.34
CA ASP A 174 -4.89 5.52 4.56
C ASP A 174 -3.66 6.25 5.08
N LEU A 175 -2.79 6.72 4.19
CA LEU A 175 -1.62 7.51 4.55
C LEU A 175 -1.33 8.57 3.48
N MET A 176 -1.23 9.82 3.91
CA MET A 176 -0.64 10.88 3.08
C MET A 176 0.66 11.37 3.70
N ILE A 177 1.69 11.55 2.86
CA ILE A 177 2.99 12.04 3.32
C ILE A 177 3.42 13.30 2.56
N LEU A 178 4.13 14.19 3.22
CA LEU A 178 4.87 15.25 2.53
C LEU A 178 6.02 14.64 1.75
N HIS A 179 6.12 14.95 0.43
CA HIS A 179 7.06 14.26 -0.46
C HIS A 179 8.52 14.66 -0.23
N HIS A 180 8.77 15.90 0.21
CA HIS A 180 10.11 16.43 0.54
C HIS A 180 10.04 17.42 1.68
N SER A 181 11.14 17.56 2.42
CA SER A 181 11.37 18.69 3.31
C SER A 181 11.38 20.00 2.51
N GLN A 182 10.59 20.95 2.94
CA GLN A 182 10.58 22.31 2.40
C GLN A 182 10.27 23.29 3.55
N PRO A 183 11.28 23.70 4.34
CA PRO A 183 11.10 24.44 5.58
C PRO A 183 10.31 25.76 5.47
N SER A 184 10.09 26.26 4.24
CA SER A 184 9.31 27.47 4.00
C SER A 184 7.81 27.30 4.19
N ASN A 185 7.26 26.09 3.97
CA ASN A 185 5.81 25.84 3.95
C ASN A 185 5.40 24.40 4.29
N ASP A 186 6.33 23.50 4.62
CA ASP A 186 6.02 22.12 4.97
C ASP A 186 5.20 21.99 6.26
N VAL A 187 5.41 22.87 7.24
CA VAL A 187 4.60 22.92 8.48
C VAL A 187 3.15 23.26 8.17
N GLU A 188 2.88 24.24 7.30
CA GLU A 188 1.54 24.65 6.91
C GLU A 188 0.82 23.52 6.12
N ALA A 189 1.54 22.86 5.21
CA ALA A 189 1.06 21.71 4.47
C ALA A 189 0.75 20.51 5.41
N TYR A 190 1.61 20.26 6.40
CA TYR A 190 1.37 19.20 7.39
C TYR A 190 0.15 19.50 8.26
N GLN A 191 -0.03 20.75 8.67
CA GLN A 191 -1.23 21.18 9.40
C GLN A 191 -2.52 21.04 8.58
N ALA A 192 -2.46 21.18 7.24
CA ALA A 192 -3.59 20.84 6.37
C ALA A 192 -3.90 19.32 6.43
N MET A 193 -2.87 18.47 6.44
CA MET A 193 -3.08 17.04 6.64
C MET A 193 -3.64 16.71 8.03
N GLU A 194 -3.23 17.41 9.10
CA GLU A 194 -3.82 17.26 10.44
C GLU A 194 -5.32 17.57 10.44
N ARG A 195 -5.75 18.65 9.76
CA ARG A 195 -7.17 18.97 9.59
C ARG A 195 -7.91 17.86 8.84
N ALA A 196 -7.31 17.34 7.77
CA ALA A 196 -7.89 16.26 6.99
C ALA A 196 -8.02 14.93 7.78
N VAL A 197 -7.12 14.68 8.74
CA VAL A 197 -7.29 13.57 9.72
C VAL A 197 -8.52 13.81 10.59
N ALA A 198 -8.69 15.01 11.13
CA ALA A 198 -9.85 15.36 11.95
C ALA A 198 -11.18 15.26 11.17
N ASP A 199 -11.15 15.54 9.87
CA ASP A 199 -12.29 15.44 8.96
C ASP A 199 -12.55 14.01 8.44
N GLY A 200 -11.67 13.04 8.76
CA GLY A 200 -11.78 11.64 8.32
C GLY A 200 -11.38 11.40 6.87
N LYS A 201 -10.78 12.37 6.19
CA LYS A 201 -10.25 12.25 4.83
C LYS A 201 -8.94 11.45 4.79
N LEU A 202 -8.12 11.55 5.85
CA LEU A 202 -6.87 10.83 6.02
C LEU A 202 -6.93 10.00 7.31
N ARG A 203 -6.35 8.79 7.29
CA ARG A 203 -6.21 7.94 8.49
C ARG A 203 -4.89 8.16 9.20
N SER A 204 -3.82 8.31 8.44
CA SER A 204 -2.47 8.53 8.95
C SER A 204 -1.76 9.59 8.10
N ILE A 205 -0.77 10.25 8.70
CA ILE A 205 0.05 11.26 8.03
C ILE A 205 1.53 11.03 8.34
N GLY A 206 2.42 11.44 7.43
CA GLY A 206 3.84 11.19 7.55
C GLY A 206 4.70 12.07 6.64
N LEU A 207 5.95 11.68 6.49
CA LEU A 207 6.97 12.43 5.80
C LEU A 207 7.74 11.55 4.79
N SER A 208 8.38 12.19 3.81
CA SER A 208 9.32 11.54 2.91
C SER A 208 10.50 12.46 2.62
N ASN A 209 11.68 11.87 2.43
CA ASN A 209 12.91 12.57 2.11
C ASN A 209 13.34 13.61 3.16
N TYR A 210 13.12 13.29 4.42
CA TYR A 210 13.70 13.98 5.57
C TYR A 210 14.90 13.16 6.04
N TYR A 211 16.11 13.62 5.72
CA TYR A 211 17.37 12.92 6.03
C TYR A 211 18.11 13.52 7.20
N ASP A 212 17.76 14.74 7.61
CA ASP A 212 18.30 15.43 8.76
C ASP A 212 17.34 15.29 9.96
N PRO A 213 17.80 14.73 11.09
CA PRO A 213 17.01 14.70 12.32
C PRO A 213 16.50 16.07 12.77
N GLU A 214 17.27 17.15 12.56
CA GLU A 214 16.84 18.50 12.94
C GLU A 214 15.64 18.99 12.12
N ASP A 215 15.55 18.61 10.84
CA ASP A 215 14.40 18.92 9.98
C ASP A 215 13.13 18.16 10.43
N PHE A 216 13.30 16.88 10.83
CA PHE A 216 12.21 16.07 11.38
C PHE A 216 11.71 16.65 12.70
N ASP A 217 12.62 16.94 13.63
CA ASP A 217 12.29 17.50 14.95
C ASP A 217 11.59 18.86 14.83
N ARG A 218 12.10 19.72 13.95
CA ARG A 218 11.50 21.04 13.65
C ARG A 218 10.03 20.91 13.25
N LEU A 219 9.71 19.92 12.43
CA LEU A 219 8.32 19.72 12.00
C LEU A 219 7.48 19.16 13.15
N VAL A 220 7.97 18.17 13.89
CA VAL A 220 7.26 17.57 15.03
C VAL A 220 6.99 18.63 16.12
N GLU A 221 7.94 19.52 16.40
CA GLU A 221 7.77 20.60 17.38
C GLU A 221 6.72 21.64 16.96
N ALA A 222 6.51 21.82 15.63
CA ALA A 222 5.60 22.82 15.08
C ALA A 222 4.19 22.27 14.81
N THR A 223 3.94 20.99 15.02
CA THR A 223 2.69 20.29 14.67
C THR A 223 2.13 19.51 15.86
N THR A 224 0.92 18.97 15.73
CA THR A 224 0.22 18.29 16.82
C THR A 224 0.25 16.78 16.68
N ILE A 225 0.15 16.28 15.44
CA ILE A 225 0.17 14.84 15.13
C ILE A 225 1.60 14.42 14.75
N VAL A 226 2.15 13.53 15.52
CA VAL A 226 3.48 12.95 15.21
C VAL A 226 3.40 12.14 13.91
N PRO A 227 4.36 12.31 12.97
CA PRO A 227 4.38 11.50 11.75
C PRO A 227 4.32 10.01 12.05
N ALA A 228 3.38 9.30 11.42
CA ALA A 228 3.25 7.86 11.61
C ALA A 228 4.35 7.09 10.89
N LEU A 229 4.88 7.68 9.81
CA LEU A 229 5.83 7.04 8.92
C LEU A 229 6.80 8.07 8.33
N LEU A 230 8.06 7.66 8.17
CA LEU A 230 9.06 8.35 7.36
C LEU A 230 9.49 7.46 6.20
N GLN A 231 9.29 7.93 4.96
CA GLN A 231 9.66 7.20 3.76
C GLN A 231 10.94 7.79 3.15
N ASN A 232 12.06 7.07 3.27
CA ASN A 232 13.37 7.49 2.74
C ASN A 232 13.98 6.42 1.83
N GLU A 233 14.97 6.82 0.99
CA GLU A 233 15.81 5.86 0.31
C GLU A 233 16.48 4.94 1.33
N THR A 234 16.18 3.64 1.23
CA THR A 234 16.78 2.66 2.11
C THR A 234 16.97 1.34 1.36
N HIS A 235 18.20 0.84 1.34
CA HIS A 235 18.59 -0.44 0.77
C HIS A 235 19.88 -0.92 1.46
N LEU A 236 20.38 -2.11 1.13
CA LEU A 236 21.52 -2.71 1.83
C LEU A 236 22.79 -1.86 1.88
N TYR A 237 23.03 -1.01 0.86
CA TYR A 237 24.18 -0.11 0.85
C TYR A 237 23.94 1.27 1.48
N HIS A 238 22.66 1.57 1.78
CA HIS A 238 22.23 2.79 2.49
C HIS A 238 21.08 2.46 3.45
N GLN A 239 21.42 2.10 4.69
CA GLN A 239 20.45 1.54 5.63
C GLN A 239 19.75 2.58 6.51
N SER A 240 20.12 3.85 6.42
CA SER A 240 19.52 4.99 7.16
C SER A 240 19.37 4.75 8.68
N ARG A 241 20.28 3.99 9.29
CA ARG A 241 20.16 3.51 10.68
C ARG A 241 20.02 4.64 11.70
N GLU A 242 20.84 5.67 11.58
CA GLU A 242 20.82 6.83 12.50
C GLU A 242 19.44 7.53 12.47
N MET A 243 18.89 7.76 11.26
CA MET A 243 17.58 8.37 11.12
C MET A 243 16.46 7.45 11.62
N LYS A 244 16.56 6.15 11.38
CA LYS A 244 15.60 5.17 11.86
C LYS A 244 15.57 5.09 13.40
N GLU A 245 16.74 5.06 14.05
CA GLU A 245 16.84 5.11 15.52
C GLU A 245 16.28 6.42 16.07
N HIS A 246 16.51 7.54 15.36
CA HIS A 246 15.98 8.83 15.76
C HIS A 246 14.46 8.88 15.75
N ILE A 247 13.84 8.49 14.64
CA ILE A 247 12.37 8.55 14.51
C ILE A 247 11.63 7.52 15.37
N ALA A 248 12.28 6.42 15.72
CA ALA A 248 11.69 5.40 16.60
C ALA A 248 11.32 5.96 17.99
N GLN A 249 12.01 7.01 18.46
CA GLN A 249 11.71 7.68 19.73
C GLN A 249 10.31 8.34 19.74
N TYR A 250 9.79 8.62 18.54
CA TYR A 250 8.47 9.21 18.31
C TYR A 250 7.39 8.16 17.98
N GLY A 251 7.77 6.87 17.90
CA GLY A 251 6.89 5.80 17.43
C GLY A 251 6.65 5.85 15.91
N THR A 252 7.48 6.61 15.17
CA THR A 252 7.45 6.69 13.71
C THR A 252 8.17 5.50 13.11
N VAL A 253 7.59 4.86 12.07
CA VAL A 253 8.19 3.72 11.37
C VAL A 253 8.90 4.15 10.08
N MET A 254 9.92 3.37 9.67
CA MET A 254 10.65 3.62 8.43
C MET A 254 10.03 2.81 7.28
N GLU A 255 9.76 3.48 6.16
CA GLU A 255 9.43 2.85 4.89
C GLU A 255 10.53 3.12 3.85
N SER A 256 10.87 2.09 3.09
CA SER A 256 11.97 2.09 2.14
C SER A 256 11.46 2.29 0.72
N TRP A 257 11.70 3.46 0.12
CA TRP A 257 11.63 3.57 -1.32
C TRP A 257 12.96 3.13 -1.94
N PHE A 258 12.91 2.56 -3.16
CA PHE A 258 14.02 1.84 -3.80
C PHE A 258 14.64 0.72 -2.95
N PRO A 259 13.85 -0.14 -2.29
CA PRO A 259 14.41 -1.20 -1.45
C PRO A 259 15.36 -2.13 -2.21
N LEU A 260 15.19 -2.27 -3.53
CA LEU A 260 16.05 -3.03 -4.43
C LEU A 260 17.07 -2.15 -5.18
N GLY A 261 17.35 -0.92 -4.74
CA GLY A 261 18.35 -0.03 -5.31
C GLY A 261 17.87 0.84 -6.48
N GLY A 262 16.65 0.65 -6.98
CA GLY A 262 16.08 1.46 -8.05
C GLY A 262 16.66 1.21 -9.45
N ARG A 263 16.13 1.92 -10.46
CA ARG A 263 16.53 1.71 -11.86
C ARG A 263 18.02 1.97 -12.11
N GLY A 264 18.67 0.98 -12.69
CA GLY A 264 20.09 1.03 -13.08
C GLY A 264 21.06 0.65 -11.96
N GLN A 265 20.58 0.54 -10.73
CA GLN A 265 21.40 0.16 -9.57
C GLN A 265 21.01 -1.21 -8.97
N THR A 266 19.85 -1.74 -9.32
CA THR A 266 19.34 -3.02 -8.80
C THR A 266 20.35 -4.17 -9.03
N GLN A 267 20.98 -4.23 -10.20
CA GLN A 267 21.93 -5.28 -10.52
C GLN A 267 23.16 -5.27 -9.61
N ILE A 268 23.56 -4.09 -9.12
CA ILE A 268 24.72 -3.96 -8.21
C ILE A 268 24.43 -4.69 -6.88
N LEU A 269 23.20 -4.58 -6.37
CA LEU A 269 22.78 -5.32 -5.19
C LEU A 269 22.60 -6.81 -5.51
N PHE A 270 21.98 -7.13 -6.63
CA PHE A 270 21.67 -8.52 -7.01
C PHE A 270 22.92 -9.36 -7.25
N ASP A 271 24.02 -8.75 -7.69
CA ASP A 271 25.31 -9.40 -7.93
C ASP A 271 26.25 -9.39 -6.71
N ASP A 272 25.83 -8.79 -5.59
CA ASP A 272 26.66 -8.81 -4.37
C ASP A 272 26.86 -10.25 -3.88
N PRO A 273 28.11 -10.73 -3.72
CA PRO A 273 28.37 -12.12 -3.39
C PRO A 273 27.78 -12.59 -2.07
N THR A 274 27.61 -11.68 -1.10
CA THR A 274 26.95 -12.00 0.17
C THR A 274 25.47 -12.29 -0.05
N ILE A 275 24.78 -11.45 -0.83
CA ILE A 275 23.37 -11.62 -1.15
C ILE A 275 23.14 -12.89 -1.97
N VAL A 276 23.96 -13.11 -3.00
CA VAL A 276 23.89 -14.30 -3.87
C VAL A 276 24.07 -15.59 -3.05
N SER A 277 25.08 -15.63 -2.16
CA SER A 277 25.34 -16.82 -1.33
C SER A 277 24.16 -17.15 -0.39
N ILE A 278 23.52 -16.14 0.20
CA ILE A 278 22.34 -16.32 1.04
C ILE A 278 21.14 -16.77 0.19
N ALA A 279 20.95 -16.18 -0.99
CA ALA A 279 19.89 -16.53 -1.92
C ALA A 279 19.97 -18.01 -2.34
N GLU A 280 21.16 -18.49 -2.69
CA GLU A 280 21.41 -19.90 -3.01
C GLU A 280 21.11 -20.84 -1.83
N ALA A 281 21.47 -20.43 -0.60
CA ALA A 281 21.24 -21.24 0.61
C ALA A 281 19.74 -21.41 0.92
N HIS A 282 18.93 -20.41 0.59
CA HIS A 282 17.47 -20.41 0.83
C HIS A 282 16.64 -20.87 -0.38
N ASP A 283 17.24 -21.17 -1.53
CA ASP A 283 16.54 -21.41 -2.81
C ASP A 283 15.58 -20.24 -3.15
N LYS A 284 16.08 -19.02 -2.95
CA LYS A 284 15.39 -17.76 -3.17
C LYS A 284 16.17 -16.86 -4.15
N THR A 285 15.53 -15.80 -4.64
CA THR A 285 16.20 -14.78 -5.45
C THR A 285 16.88 -13.74 -4.58
N SER A 286 17.87 -13.01 -5.14
CA SER A 286 18.47 -11.84 -4.46
C SER A 286 17.42 -10.80 -4.05
N ALA A 287 16.38 -10.60 -4.88
CA ALA A 287 15.27 -9.70 -4.55
C ALA A 287 14.54 -10.13 -3.28
N GLN A 288 14.19 -11.42 -3.17
CA GLN A 288 13.50 -11.95 -1.99
C GLN A 288 14.35 -11.84 -0.72
N ILE A 289 15.66 -12.10 -0.80
CA ILE A 289 16.58 -11.93 0.34
C ILE A 289 16.63 -10.46 0.79
N ILE A 290 16.79 -9.52 -0.13
CA ILE A 290 16.83 -8.09 0.20
C ILE A 290 15.51 -7.64 0.84
N LEU A 291 14.38 -8.02 0.26
CA LEU A 291 13.07 -7.64 0.80
C LEU A 291 12.83 -8.28 2.18
N ARG A 292 13.19 -9.56 2.35
CA ARG A 292 13.06 -10.21 3.67
C ARG A 292 13.94 -9.55 4.72
N TRP A 293 15.17 -9.14 4.35
CA TRP A 293 16.03 -8.36 5.23
C TRP A 293 15.36 -7.04 5.66
N HIS A 294 14.73 -6.32 4.73
CA HIS A 294 14.00 -5.08 5.09
C HIS A 294 12.97 -5.35 6.19
N LEU A 295 12.14 -6.38 6.03
CA LEU A 295 11.09 -6.68 7.00
C LEU A 295 11.67 -7.08 8.36
N GLN A 296 12.69 -7.95 8.38
CA GLN A 296 13.33 -8.38 9.63
C GLN A 296 14.15 -7.25 10.28
N ALA A 297 14.66 -6.32 9.49
CA ALA A 297 15.29 -5.11 10.00
C ALA A 297 14.27 -4.08 10.52
N GLY A 298 12.96 -4.33 10.40
CA GLY A 298 11.90 -3.41 10.82
C GLY A 298 11.75 -2.22 9.87
N ASN A 299 11.81 -2.45 8.57
CA ASN A 299 11.47 -1.48 7.53
C ASN A 299 10.31 -2.01 6.69
N ILE A 300 9.36 -1.14 6.37
CA ILE A 300 8.37 -1.41 5.33
C ILE A 300 9.07 -1.28 3.98
N ALA A 301 8.73 -2.13 3.00
CA ALA A 301 9.36 -2.09 1.68
C ALA A 301 8.32 -1.97 0.56
N ILE A 302 8.57 -1.07 -0.41
CA ILE A 302 7.67 -0.82 -1.55
C ILE A 302 8.40 -0.99 -2.90
N PRO A 303 8.83 -2.22 -3.25
CA PRO A 303 9.43 -2.46 -4.55
C PRO A 303 8.45 -2.16 -5.68
N GLY A 304 8.93 -1.49 -6.75
CA GLY A 304 8.16 -1.22 -7.96
C GLY A 304 8.46 -2.24 -9.05
N SER A 305 7.43 -2.70 -9.77
CA SER A 305 7.58 -3.53 -10.97
C SER A 305 6.37 -3.40 -11.90
N SER A 306 6.61 -3.46 -13.22
CA SER A 306 5.57 -3.62 -14.25
C SER A 306 5.42 -5.07 -14.71
N ASN A 307 6.25 -6.00 -14.20
CA ASN A 307 6.18 -7.42 -14.51
C ASN A 307 5.40 -8.17 -13.42
N PRO A 308 4.25 -8.81 -13.75
CA PRO A 308 3.45 -9.55 -12.79
C PRO A 308 4.21 -10.66 -12.05
N ASP A 309 5.15 -11.34 -12.73
CA ASP A 309 5.95 -12.40 -12.10
C ASP A 309 6.87 -11.84 -11.01
N HIS A 310 7.49 -10.67 -11.25
CA HIS A 310 8.29 -10.00 -10.22
C HIS A 310 7.43 -9.46 -9.07
N ILE A 311 6.18 -9.02 -9.35
CA ILE A 311 5.26 -8.59 -8.29
C ILE A 311 4.92 -9.77 -7.38
N LEU A 312 4.59 -10.93 -7.96
CA LEU A 312 4.33 -12.15 -7.20
C LEU A 312 5.56 -12.58 -6.39
N GLU A 313 6.74 -12.56 -7.00
CA GLU A 313 8.02 -12.90 -6.37
C GLU A 313 8.29 -11.96 -5.15
N ASN A 314 8.13 -10.65 -5.32
CA ASN A 314 8.35 -9.66 -4.27
C ASN A 314 7.39 -9.83 -3.08
N LEU A 315 6.17 -10.31 -3.30
CA LEU A 315 5.18 -10.59 -2.26
C LEU A 315 5.38 -11.96 -1.60
N SER A 316 6.13 -12.88 -2.25
CA SER A 316 6.35 -14.26 -1.78
C SER A 316 7.60 -14.37 -0.90
N ILE A 317 7.58 -13.69 0.26
CA ILE A 317 8.75 -13.56 1.15
C ILE A 317 8.46 -13.91 2.62
N PHE A 318 7.29 -14.47 2.90
CA PHE A 318 6.89 -14.83 4.28
C PHE A 318 7.11 -16.31 4.62
N ASP A 319 7.50 -17.13 3.65
CA ASP A 319 7.69 -18.59 3.80
C ASP A 319 9.09 -19.00 4.26
N PHE A 320 9.97 -18.03 4.52
CA PHE A 320 11.32 -18.25 5.06
C PHE A 320 11.72 -17.10 6.00
N SER A 321 12.81 -17.29 6.73
CA SER A 321 13.42 -16.24 7.58
C SER A 321 14.94 -16.30 7.46
N LEU A 322 15.58 -15.13 7.52
CA LEU A 322 17.02 -15.00 7.62
C LEU A 322 17.45 -15.25 9.06
N SER A 323 18.54 -15.99 9.26
CA SER A 323 19.17 -16.19 10.56
C SER A 323 19.84 -14.90 11.05
N ASP A 324 20.16 -14.85 12.36
CA ASP A 324 20.89 -13.70 12.94
C ASP A 324 22.23 -13.45 12.23
N GLU A 325 22.97 -14.50 11.88
CA GLU A 325 24.25 -14.41 11.14
C GLU A 325 24.04 -13.80 9.73
N GLU A 326 23.01 -14.22 9.01
CA GLU A 326 22.69 -13.67 7.69
C GLU A 326 22.25 -12.21 7.80
N MET A 327 21.45 -11.86 8.80
CA MET A 327 21.06 -10.48 9.10
C MET A 327 22.29 -9.61 9.42
N GLU A 328 23.24 -10.11 10.22
CA GLU A 328 24.50 -9.40 10.50
C GLU A 328 25.34 -9.21 9.25
N ASN A 329 25.49 -10.24 8.41
CA ASN A 329 26.23 -10.17 7.15
C ASN A 329 25.62 -9.16 6.17
N LEU A 330 24.30 -9.13 6.03
CA LEU A 330 23.59 -8.17 5.19
C LEU A 330 23.68 -6.73 5.79
N THR A 331 23.56 -6.61 7.10
CA THR A 331 23.71 -5.33 7.79
C THR A 331 25.11 -4.74 7.65
N ALA A 332 26.15 -5.59 7.55
CA ALA A 332 27.53 -5.15 7.33
C ALA A 332 27.77 -4.58 5.91
N LEU A 333 26.84 -4.72 4.97
CA LEU A 333 26.94 -4.16 3.62
C LEU A 333 26.67 -2.64 3.57
N ASP A 334 26.29 -2.01 4.67
CA ASP A 334 26.04 -0.57 4.72
C ASP A 334 27.29 0.24 4.35
N ARG A 335 27.18 1.03 3.30
CA ARG A 335 28.23 1.93 2.80
C ARG A 335 27.89 3.39 2.98
N LYS A 336 26.68 3.69 3.49
CA LYS A 336 26.06 5.03 3.52
C LYS A 336 26.01 5.67 2.11
N GLU A 337 25.87 4.83 1.09
CA GLU A 337 25.90 5.21 -0.33
C GLU A 337 24.46 5.27 -0.87
N ARG A 338 23.95 6.48 -1.09
CA ARG A 338 22.69 6.71 -1.78
C ARG A 338 22.85 6.51 -3.28
N PHE A 339 21.81 5.96 -3.91
CA PHE A 339 21.76 5.76 -5.36
C PHE A 339 20.97 6.85 -6.09
N ALA A 340 20.25 7.69 -5.36
CA ALA A 340 19.46 8.77 -5.91
C ALA A 340 19.76 10.10 -5.23
N ASP A 341 19.90 11.15 -6.04
CA ASP A 341 20.09 12.53 -5.61
C ASP A 341 18.74 13.27 -5.71
N TYR A 342 17.84 13.01 -4.79
CA TYR A 342 16.56 13.70 -4.68
C TYR A 342 16.50 14.55 -3.41
#